data_1ce686cd6f94e0a05cab9d4be062e8b5
#
_entry.id   1ce686cd6f94e0a05cab9d4be062e8b5
#
_cell.length_a   1.000
_cell.length_b   1.000
_cell.length_c   1.000
_cell.angle_alpha   90.00
_cell.angle_beta   90.00
_cell.angle_gamma   90.00
#
_symmetry.space_group_name_H-M   'P 1'
#
loop_
_entity.id
_entity.type
_entity.pdbx_description
1 polymer ?
#
loop_
_entity_poly.entity_id
_entity_poly.type
_entity_poly.pdbx_seq_one_letter_code
_entity_poly.pdbx_strand_id
1 'polypeptide(L)'
;FPVAGSAQTFDSTSFAPDSASTATSIATGKKTWSGSINVSEDFTQTYETIAEKLKAQKDYKIGVLSTVNLNHATPAAFYAHQASRSSYYDIGLELIESGFDYFAGGGLLQTTGKNEDQEDLYTLAENAGYQVVKTQAEAEALGADSGKVIVIDEHLADSSAMSYELDRGQEEWALADYVEKGIEVLDNETGFFMM
;
A
#
# COMPACT_ATOMS: atom_id res chain seq x y z
N PHE A 1 2.73 -28.83 -14.60
CA PHE A 1 2.34 -27.52 -15.13
C PHE A 1 2.42 -27.55 -16.64
N PRO A 2 1.45 -26.98 -17.39
CA PRO A 2 1.46 -26.95 -18.85
C PRO A 2 2.52 -26.02 -19.43
N VAL A 3 2.94 -25.02 -18.64
CA VAL A 3 4.03 -24.08 -18.97
C VAL A 3 4.85 -23.81 -17.72
N ALA A 4 6.17 -23.76 -17.88
CA ALA A 4 7.10 -23.36 -16.84
C ALA A 4 8.04 -22.29 -17.39
N GLY A 5 8.45 -21.36 -16.55
CA GLY A 5 9.38 -20.29 -16.85
C GLY A 5 10.29 -19.99 -15.68
N SER A 6 11.29 -19.18 -15.88
CA SER A 6 12.19 -18.66 -14.85
C SER A 6 12.23 -17.14 -14.90
N ALA A 7 12.41 -16.51 -13.73
CA ALA A 7 12.59 -15.08 -13.59
C ALA A 7 13.90 -14.78 -12.88
N GLN A 8 14.55 -13.69 -13.27
CA GLN A 8 15.73 -13.16 -12.58
C GLN A 8 15.28 -12.12 -11.57
N THR A 9 15.43 -12.42 -10.28
CA THR A 9 14.92 -11.61 -9.18
C THR A 9 15.95 -10.70 -8.52
N PHE A 10 17.24 -10.74 -8.91
CA PHE A 10 18.27 -9.88 -8.36
C PHE A 10 17.93 -8.39 -8.53
N ASP A 11 18.37 -7.55 -7.59
CA ASP A 11 18.32 -6.09 -7.73
C ASP A 11 19.69 -5.52 -8.20
N SER A 12 19.82 -4.19 -8.27
CA SER A 12 21.05 -3.55 -8.76
C SER A 12 22.24 -3.71 -7.83
N THR A 13 22.06 -4.18 -6.60
CA THR A 13 23.12 -4.29 -5.57
C THR A 13 23.28 -5.69 -5.00
N SER A 14 22.30 -6.59 -5.17
CA SER A 14 22.28 -7.89 -4.51
C SER A 14 21.64 -8.98 -5.35
N PHE A 15 22.19 -10.19 -5.29
CA PHE A 15 21.54 -11.40 -5.81
C PHE A 15 20.37 -11.87 -4.95
N ALA A 16 20.32 -11.44 -3.68
CA ALA A 16 19.22 -11.65 -2.75
C ALA A 16 18.55 -10.30 -2.44
N PRO A 17 17.62 -9.85 -3.31
CA PRO A 17 16.98 -8.55 -3.19
C PRO A 17 16.06 -8.51 -1.97
N ASP A 18 15.81 -7.31 -1.46
CA ASP A 18 14.84 -7.08 -0.41
C ASP A 18 13.42 -6.83 -0.97
N SER A 19 12.46 -6.63 -0.06
CA SER A 19 11.05 -6.36 -0.45
C SER A 19 10.90 -5.08 -1.26
N ALA A 20 11.68 -4.04 -0.96
CA ALA A 20 11.56 -2.74 -1.62
C ALA A 20 11.97 -2.82 -3.10
N SER A 21 13.18 -3.34 -3.37
CA SER A 21 13.70 -3.49 -4.73
C SER A 21 12.91 -4.51 -5.55
N THR A 22 12.44 -5.59 -4.92
CA THR A 22 11.61 -6.60 -5.59
C THR A 22 10.24 -6.04 -5.95
N ALA A 23 9.57 -5.37 -5.01
CA ALA A 23 8.28 -4.76 -5.27
C ALA A 23 8.37 -3.61 -6.30
N THR A 24 9.45 -2.82 -6.28
CA THR A 24 9.77 -1.85 -7.35
C THR A 24 9.81 -2.53 -8.71
N SER A 25 10.50 -3.68 -8.81
CA SER A 25 10.58 -4.42 -10.08
C SER A 25 9.22 -4.90 -10.57
N ILE A 26 8.32 -5.30 -9.66
CA ILE A 26 6.95 -5.72 -9.98
C ILE A 26 6.11 -4.51 -10.41
N ALA A 27 6.16 -3.42 -9.67
CA ALA A 27 5.30 -2.25 -9.89
C ALA A 27 5.71 -1.41 -11.11
N THR A 28 7.01 -1.40 -11.48
CA THR A 28 7.55 -0.49 -12.50
C THR A 28 8.21 -1.18 -13.68
N GLY A 29 8.61 -2.46 -13.54
CA GLY A 29 9.45 -3.16 -14.51
C GLY A 29 10.91 -2.71 -14.50
N LYS A 30 11.35 -1.96 -13.48
CA LYS A 30 12.72 -1.44 -13.33
C LYS A 30 13.40 -2.06 -12.11
N LYS A 31 14.72 -2.13 -12.17
CA LYS A 31 15.54 -2.50 -11.01
C LYS A 31 16.01 -1.24 -10.28
N THR A 32 16.19 -1.37 -8.98
CA THR A 32 16.72 -0.33 -8.09
C THR A 32 17.66 -0.96 -7.07
N TRP A 33 18.18 -0.18 -6.15
CA TRP A 33 19.01 -0.68 -5.05
C TRP A 33 18.16 -1.35 -3.96
N SER A 34 18.77 -2.32 -3.27
CA SER A 34 18.17 -2.87 -2.05
C SER A 34 17.80 -1.75 -1.08
N GLY A 35 16.57 -1.80 -0.58
CA GLY A 35 16.04 -0.80 0.35
C GLY A 35 15.45 0.45 -0.29
N SER A 36 15.52 0.62 -1.61
CA SER A 36 14.96 1.78 -2.32
C SER A 36 13.63 1.43 -2.99
N ILE A 37 12.75 2.41 -3.10
CA ILE A 37 11.39 2.28 -3.64
C ILE A 37 11.24 3.22 -4.84
N ASN A 38 11.02 2.66 -6.03
CA ASN A 38 10.68 3.36 -7.28
C ASN A 38 11.59 4.54 -7.65
N VAL A 39 12.88 4.44 -7.34
CA VAL A 39 13.88 5.45 -7.70
C VAL A 39 15.02 4.82 -8.51
N SER A 40 15.68 5.62 -9.34
CA SER A 40 16.88 5.19 -10.08
C SER A 40 18.05 4.94 -9.14
N GLU A 41 19.06 4.21 -9.62
CA GLU A 41 20.26 3.87 -8.84
C GLU A 41 21.05 5.10 -8.36
N ASP A 42 20.98 6.21 -9.09
CA ASP A 42 21.61 7.48 -8.75
C ASP A 42 20.65 8.44 -8.00
N PHE A 43 19.44 7.98 -7.69
CA PHE A 43 18.37 8.76 -7.02
C PHE A 43 17.95 10.04 -7.74
N THR A 44 18.22 10.15 -9.04
CA THR A 44 17.90 11.35 -9.83
C THR A 44 16.55 11.27 -10.51
N GLN A 45 15.97 10.06 -10.64
CA GLN A 45 14.71 9.81 -11.31
C GLN A 45 13.79 8.94 -10.45
N THR A 46 12.50 9.21 -10.54
CA THR A 46 11.43 8.33 -10.02
C THR A 46 10.87 7.45 -11.13
N TYR A 47 10.40 6.26 -10.78
CA TYR A 47 9.80 5.31 -11.70
C TYR A 47 8.30 5.28 -11.51
N GLU A 48 7.56 5.75 -12.50
CA GLU A 48 6.10 5.68 -12.50
C GLU A 48 5.62 4.22 -12.42
N THR A 49 4.74 3.94 -11.47
CA THR A 49 4.20 2.61 -11.20
C THR A 49 3.05 2.24 -12.14
N ILE A 50 2.72 0.94 -12.21
CA ILE A 50 1.55 0.48 -12.97
C ILE A 50 0.25 1.07 -12.39
N ALA A 51 0.15 1.24 -11.06
CA ALA A 51 -1.01 1.80 -10.40
C ALA A 51 -1.21 3.28 -10.80
N GLU A 52 -0.16 4.09 -10.75
CA GLU A 52 -0.18 5.49 -11.20
C GLU A 52 -0.56 5.63 -12.66
N LYS A 53 0.02 4.77 -13.54
CA LYS A 53 -0.32 4.75 -14.98
C LYS A 53 -1.78 4.43 -15.23
N LEU A 54 -2.31 3.44 -14.53
CA LEU A 54 -3.72 3.05 -14.70
C LEU A 54 -4.65 4.16 -14.20
N LYS A 55 -4.33 4.80 -13.08
CA LYS A 55 -5.10 5.94 -12.59
C LYS A 55 -5.06 7.11 -13.59
N ALA A 56 -3.87 7.49 -14.03
CA ALA A 56 -3.68 8.67 -14.90
C ALA A 56 -4.20 8.46 -16.33
N GLN A 57 -4.04 7.25 -16.90
CA GLN A 57 -4.30 7.00 -18.33
C GLN A 57 -5.65 6.32 -18.59
N LYS A 58 -6.20 5.65 -17.59
CA LYS A 58 -7.43 4.85 -17.71
C LYS A 58 -8.54 5.28 -16.77
N ASP A 59 -8.25 6.23 -15.87
CA ASP A 59 -9.19 6.65 -14.82
C ASP A 59 -9.67 5.48 -13.94
N TYR A 60 -8.79 4.51 -13.73
CA TYR A 60 -9.07 3.37 -12.86
C TYR A 60 -9.07 3.81 -11.41
N LYS A 61 -9.98 3.23 -10.62
CA LYS A 61 -9.85 3.25 -9.17
C LYS A 61 -8.71 2.34 -8.74
N ILE A 62 -7.95 2.74 -7.73
CA ILE A 62 -6.76 2.02 -7.27
C ILE A 62 -6.93 1.62 -5.80
N GLY A 63 -6.71 0.32 -5.52
CA GLY A 63 -6.64 -0.23 -4.18
C GLY A 63 -5.27 -0.83 -3.86
N VAL A 64 -4.83 -0.65 -2.62
CA VAL A 64 -3.59 -1.27 -2.09
C VAL A 64 -3.89 -1.85 -0.72
N LEU A 65 -3.67 -3.16 -0.58
CA LEU A 65 -3.96 -3.90 0.64
C LEU A 65 -2.74 -4.67 1.13
N SER A 66 -2.60 -4.81 2.43
CA SER A 66 -1.53 -5.63 3.00
C SER A 66 -1.85 -6.03 4.44
N THR A 67 -1.44 -7.22 4.85
CA THR A 67 -1.47 -7.64 6.25
C THR A 67 -0.40 -6.94 7.10
N VAL A 68 0.65 -6.40 6.47
CA VAL A 68 1.63 -5.52 7.13
C VAL A 68 1.20 -4.06 7.02
N ASN A 69 2.00 -3.17 7.61
CA ASN A 69 1.72 -1.73 7.56
C ASN A 69 1.59 -1.23 6.12
N LEU A 70 0.64 -0.35 5.88
CA LEU A 70 0.37 0.18 4.54
C LEU A 70 1.54 1.02 3.99
N ASN A 71 2.36 1.63 4.86
CA ASN A 71 3.59 2.32 4.48
C ASN A 71 4.85 1.45 4.58
N HIS A 72 4.70 0.13 4.65
CA HIS A 72 5.81 -0.81 4.48
C HIS A 72 6.20 -0.95 3.00
N ALA A 73 7.43 -1.42 2.73
CA ALA A 73 8.04 -1.38 1.41
C ALA A 73 7.22 -2.01 0.27
N THR A 74 6.54 -3.15 0.50
CA THR A 74 5.82 -3.86 -0.56
C THR A 74 4.57 -3.10 -1.02
N PRO A 75 3.63 -2.69 -0.15
CA PRO A 75 2.53 -1.84 -0.58
C PRO A 75 3.02 -0.47 -1.07
N ALA A 76 4.02 0.14 -0.41
CA ALA A 76 4.59 1.42 -0.78
C ALA A 76 5.12 1.47 -2.23
N ALA A 77 5.64 0.37 -2.75
CA ALA A 77 6.16 0.31 -4.11
C ALA A 77 5.08 0.50 -5.21
N PHE A 78 3.81 0.60 -4.87
CA PHE A 78 2.76 0.90 -5.83
C PHE A 78 2.36 2.38 -5.87
N TYR A 79 2.83 3.21 -4.90
CA TYR A 79 2.45 4.62 -4.80
C TYR A 79 3.58 5.56 -4.34
N ALA A 80 4.70 5.07 -3.78
CA ALA A 80 5.75 5.89 -3.18
C ALA A 80 7.08 5.82 -3.93
N HIS A 81 7.92 6.87 -3.78
CA HIS A 81 9.19 7.06 -4.47
C HIS A 81 10.26 7.52 -3.48
N GLN A 82 10.81 6.57 -2.70
CA GLN A 82 11.75 6.89 -1.62
C GLN A 82 13.11 6.22 -1.80
N ALA A 83 14.18 6.96 -1.54
CA ALA A 83 15.53 6.43 -1.50
C ALA A 83 15.71 5.37 -0.39
N SER A 84 14.87 5.40 0.64
CA SER A 84 14.89 4.45 1.75
C SER A 84 13.50 3.97 2.12
N ARG A 85 13.33 2.65 2.17
CA ARG A 85 12.12 1.99 2.69
C ARG A 85 11.81 2.28 4.17
N SER A 86 12.79 2.85 4.89
CA SER A 86 12.62 3.22 6.30
C SER A 86 12.13 4.66 6.49
N SER A 87 11.91 5.41 5.42
CA SER A 87 11.29 6.73 5.45
C SER A 87 9.77 6.63 5.64
N TYR A 88 9.32 5.95 6.70
CA TYR A 88 7.91 5.58 6.87
C TYR A 88 6.96 6.77 6.86
N TYR A 89 7.36 7.90 7.47
CA TYR A 89 6.53 9.10 7.47
C TYR A 89 6.37 9.67 6.07
N ASP A 90 7.47 9.82 5.32
CA ASP A 90 7.45 10.34 3.94
C ASP A 90 6.65 9.41 3.01
N ILE A 91 6.81 8.09 3.18
CA ILE A 91 5.99 7.10 2.46
C ILE A 91 4.50 7.28 2.80
N GLY A 92 4.17 7.57 4.06
CA GLY A 92 2.80 7.86 4.49
C GLY A 92 2.24 9.14 3.87
N LEU A 93 3.06 10.18 3.70
CA LEU A 93 2.67 11.39 2.96
C LEU A 93 2.37 11.07 1.50
N GLU A 94 3.23 10.30 0.83
CA GLU A 94 3.02 9.88 -0.56
C GLU A 94 1.79 8.97 -0.73
N LEU A 95 1.44 8.15 0.29
CA LEU A 95 0.16 7.41 0.31
C LEU A 95 -1.01 8.39 0.16
N ILE A 96 -1.02 9.45 0.97
CA ILE A 96 -2.08 10.46 0.96
C ILE A 96 -2.09 11.24 -0.38
N GLU A 97 -0.92 11.63 -0.86
CA GLU A 97 -0.73 12.39 -2.11
C GLU A 97 -1.10 11.56 -3.36
N SER A 98 -0.96 10.24 -3.32
CA SER A 98 -1.34 9.35 -4.41
C SER A 98 -2.78 9.52 -4.84
N GLY A 99 -3.63 9.90 -3.90
CA GLY A 99 -5.07 10.03 -4.12
C GLY A 99 -5.72 8.71 -4.56
N PHE A 100 -5.12 7.55 -4.25
CA PHE A 100 -5.70 6.24 -4.54
C PHE A 100 -6.98 6.04 -3.74
N ASP A 101 -7.82 5.14 -4.17
CA ASP A 101 -9.21 5.11 -3.75
C ASP A 101 -9.47 4.20 -2.54
N TYR A 102 -8.64 3.16 -2.34
CA TYR A 102 -8.81 2.19 -1.27
C TYR A 102 -7.47 1.71 -0.72
N PHE A 103 -7.22 1.95 0.55
CA PHE A 103 -6.12 1.33 1.30
C PHE A 103 -6.70 0.51 2.44
N ALA A 104 -6.22 -0.74 2.66
CA ALA A 104 -6.77 -1.55 3.73
C ALA A 104 -5.79 -2.56 4.33
N GLY A 105 -6.00 -2.90 5.58
CA GLY A 105 -5.30 -3.93 6.32
C GLY A 105 -4.54 -3.39 7.52
N GLY A 106 -3.21 -3.53 7.54
CA GLY A 106 -2.39 -3.04 8.66
C GLY A 106 -2.42 -1.54 8.82
N GLY A 107 -1.97 -1.06 9.97
CA GLY A 107 -1.87 0.38 10.27
C GLY A 107 -0.72 1.08 9.54
N LEU A 108 -0.38 2.28 10.01
CA LEU A 108 0.79 3.04 9.55
C LEU A 108 1.88 3.05 10.62
N LEU A 109 3.13 2.95 10.20
CA LEU A 109 4.29 3.14 11.07
C LEU A 109 4.65 4.63 11.15
N GLN A 110 5.15 5.07 12.32
CA GLN A 110 5.67 6.42 12.55
C GLN A 110 4.69 7.52 12.09
N THR A 111 3.42 7.41 12.49
CA THR A 111 2.36 8.33 12.03
C THR A 111 2.64 9.80 12.37
N THR A 112 3.43 10.08 13.38
CA THR A 112 3.88 11.42 13.79
C THR A 112 5.37 11.65 13.53
N GLY A 113 5.95 10.89 12.61
CA GLY A 113 7.38 10.94 12.29
C GLY A 113 8.24 10.14 13.27
N LYS A 114 9.52 9.98 12.93
CA LYS A 114 10.48 9.22 13.73
C LYS A 114 10.73 9.80 15.13
N ASN A 115 10.63 11.13 15.25
CA ASN A 115 10.84 11.85 16.51
C ASN A 115 9.53 12.25 17.21
N GLU A 116 8.40 11.80 16.68
CA GLU A 116 7.04 12.15 17.16
C GLU A 116 6.79 13.68 17.18
N ASP A 117 7.35 14.40 16.22
CA ASP A 117 7.30 15.85 16.11
C ASP A 117 6.57 16.36 14.84
N GLN A 118 5.99 15.45 14.08
CA GLN A 118 5.24 15.74 12.88
C GLN A 118 3.73 15.63 13.13
N GLU A 119 2.92 16.21 12.23
CA GLU A 119 1.47 16.03 12.25
C GLU A 119 1.08 14.57 11.95
N ASP A 120 0.05 14.08 12.62
CA ASP A 120 -0.38 12.70 12.49
C ASP A 120 -0.89 12.39 11.07
N LEU A 121 -0.37 11.33 10.46
CA LEU A 121 -0.72 10.93 9.08
C LEU A 121 -2.21 10.64 8.89
N TYR A 122 -2.92 10.12 9.89
CA TYR A 122 -4.36 9.89 9.77
C TYR A 122 -5.13 11.21 9.73
N THR A 123 -4.71 12.20 10.54
CA THR A 123 -5.26 13.55 10.50
C THR A 123 -5.02 14.21 9.15
N LEU A 124 -3.80 14.07 8.61
CA LEU A 124 -3.48 14.58 7.26
C LEU A 124 -4.31 13.90 6.17
N ALA A 125 -4.54 12.59 6.29
CA ALA A 125 -5.37 11.85 5.35
C ALA A 125 -6.83 12.34 5.37
N GLU A 126 -7.41 12.54 6.57
CA GLU A 126 -8.75 13.10 6.71
C GLU A 126 -8.85 14.49 6.10
N ASN A 127 -7.86 15.35 6.35
CA ASN A 127 -7.77 16.69 5.75
C ASN A 127 -7.66 16.66 4.22
N ALA A 128 -7.07 15.59 3.65
CA ALA A 128 -6.96 15.34 2.21
C ALA A 128 -8.21 14.66 1.61
N GLY A 129 -9.25 14.46 2.44
CA GLY A 129 -10.54 13.92 2.01
C GLY A 129 -10.63 12.39 2.00
N TYR A 130 -9.73 11.71 2.71
CA TYR A 130 -9.91 10.29 3.00
C TYR A 130 -10.88 10.10 4.17
N GLN A 131 -11.71 9.10 4.08
CA GLN A 131 -12.42 8.55 5.22
C GLN A 131 -11.51 7.50 5.89
N VAL A 132 -11.04 7.78 7.11
CA VAL A 132 -10.23 6.84 7.90
C VAL A 132 -11.15 6.01 8.78
N VAL A 133 -11.16 4.70 8.54
CA VAL A 133 -12.05 3.72 9.20
C VAL A 133 -11.20 2.76 10.01
N LYS A 134 -11.57 2.55 11.25
CA LYS A 134 -10.80 1.73 12.22
C LYS A 134 -11.64 0.68 12.94
N THR A 135 -12.88 0.48 12.53
CA THR A 135 -13.76 -0.56 13.07
C THR A 135 -14.39 -1.36 11.93
N GLN A 136 -14.66 -2.62 12.20
CA GLN A 136 -15.33 -3.49 11.22
C GLN A 136 -16.72 -2.98 10.86
N ALA A 137 -17.47 -2.48 11.85
CA ALA A 137 -18.82 -1.94 11.62
C ALA A 137 -18.82 -0.75 10.66
N GLU A 138 -17.81 0.14 10.75
CA GLU A 138 -17.65 1.24 9.80
C GLU A 138 -17.21 0.72 8.42
N ALA A 139 -16.32 -0.27 8.39
CA ALA A 139 -15.86 -0.88 7.14
C ALA A 139 -17.00 -1.61 6.40
N GLU A 140 -17.89 -2.28 7.10
CA GLU A 140 -19.10 -2.92 6.54
C GLU A 140 -20.00 -1.93 5.82
N ALA A 141 -20.08 -0.70 6.30
CA ALA A 141 -20.92 0.36 5.73
C ALA A 141 -20.36 0.98 4.44
N LEU A 142 -19.11 0.68 4.07
CA LEU A 142 -18.47 1.20 2.86
C LEU A 142 -19.04 0.54 1.59
N GLY A 143 -19.05 1.29 0.49
CA GLY A 143 -19.48 0.82 -0.83
C GLY A 143 -18.94 1.72 -1.94
N ALA A 144 -19.39 1.55 -3.17
CA ALA A 144 -18.89 2.23 -4.37
C ALA A 144 -18.93 3.77 -4.31
N ASP A 145 -19.82 4.34 -3.49
CA ASP A 145 -19.98 5.79 -3.33
C ASP A 145 -19.18 6.37 -2.13
N SER A 146 -18.39 5.56 -1.44
CA SER A 146 -17.67 5.99 -0.23
C SER A 146 -16.51 6.97 -0.50
N GLY A 147 -16.10 7.12 -1.76
CA GLY A 147 -14.97 7.97 -2.11
C GLY A 147 -13.63 7.31 -1.74
N LYS A 148 -12.65 8.13 -1.32
CA LYS A 148 -11.33 7.64 -0.91
C LYS A 148 -11.36 7.16 0.53
N VAL A 149 -10.89 5.95 0.80
CA VAL A 149 -10.94 5.34 2.14
C VAL A 149 -9.61 4.73 2.55
N ILE A 150 -9.30 4.80 3.84
CA ILE A 150 -8.20 4.06 4.49
C ILE A 150 -8.84 3.23 5.59
N VAL A 151 -8.84 1.91 5.43
CA VAL A 151 -9.46 0.96 6.35
C VAL A 151 -8.36 0.25 7.13
N ILE A 152 -8.21 0.58 8.40
CA ILE A 152 -7.24 -0.04 9.29
C ILE A 152 -7.93 -1.16 10.06
N ASP A 153 -7.26 -2.32 10.14
CA ASP A 153 -7.76 -3.45 10.93
C ASP A 153 -8.03 -3.02 12.37
N GLU A 154 -9.18 -3.44 12.90
CA GLU A 154 -9.58 -3.14 14.27
C GLU A 154 -8.65 -3.82 15.29
N HIS A 155 -8.08 -4.96 14.92
CA HIS A 155 -7.20 -5.77 15.76
C HIS A 155 -5.79 -5.81 15.18
N LEU A 156 -4.96 -4.84 15.55
CA LEU A 156 -3.56 -4.79 15.16
C LEU A 156 -2.72 -5.60 16.14
N ALA A 157 -1.97 -6.56 15.60
CA ALA A 157 -0.98 -7.35 16.32
C ALA A 157 0.36 -6.59 16.41
N ASP A 158 1.47 -7.32 16.40
CA ASP A 158 2.81 -6.75 16.52
C ASP A 158 3.09 -5.71 15.43
N SER A 159 3.71 -4.58 15.84
CA SER A 159 4.13 -3.49 14.95
C SER A 159 3.02 -2.97 14.03
N SER A 160 1.80 -2.89 14.53
CA SER A 160 0.62 -2.40 13.79
C SER A 160 0.30 -3.20 12.51
N ALA A 161 0.71 -4.46 12.44
CA ALA A 161 0.28 -5.40 11.41
C ALA A 161 -1.02 -6.10 11.82
N MET A 162 -1.74 -6.66 10.85
CA MET A 162 -2.87 -7.55 11.12
C MET A 162 -2.42 -8.83 11.84
N SER A 163 -3.31 -9.45 12.59
CA SER A 163 -3.09 -10.77 13.19
C SER A 163 -2.75 -11.83 12.13
N TYR A 164 -1.90 -12.81 12.48
CA TYR A 164 -1.71 -13.98 11.63
C TYR A 164 -3.01 -14.78 11.55
N GLU A 165 -3.29 -15.38 10.41
CA GLU A 165 -4.50 -16.20 10.20
C GLU A 165 -4.67 -17.31 11.25
N LEU A 166 -3.56 -17.88 11.77
CA LEU A 166 -3.59 -18.92 12.81
C LEU A 166 -3.93 -18.37 14.21
N ASP A 167 -3.71 -17.07 14.43
CA ASP A 167 -3.88 -16.41 15.73
C ASP A 167 -5.12 -15.50 15.74
N ARG A 168 -5.72 -15.27 14.57
CA ARG A 168 -6.87 -14.41 14.37
C ARG A 168 -8.11 -14.93 15.11
N GLY A 169 -8.81 -14.05 15.80
CA GLY A 169 -10.12 -14.36 16.40
C GLY A 169 -11.19 -14.63 15.34
N GLN A 170 -12.24 -15.34 15.72
CA GLN A 170 -13.32 -15.66 14.77
C GLN A 170 -14.12 -14.43 14.30
N GLU A 171 -14.12 -13.37 15.11
CA GLU A 171 -14.79 -12.10 14.80
C GLU A 171 -13.88 -11.09 14.08
N GLU A 172 -12.59 -11.38 13.96
CA GLU A 172 -11.64 -10.51 13.29
C GLU A 172 -11.66 -10.75 11.77
N TRP A 173 -11.64 -9.68 11.00
CA TRP A 173 -11.54 -9.78 9.54
C TRP A 173 -10.20 -10.38 9.11
N ALA A 174 -10.27 -11.27 8.13
CA ALA A 174 -9.10 -11.73 7.39
C ALA A 174 -8.76 -10.75 6.24
N LEU A 175 -7.57 -10.89 5.66
CA LEU A 175 -7.23 -10.14 4.44
C LEU A 175 -8.28 -10.35 3.33
N ALA A 176 -8.88 -11.53 3.26
CA ALA A 176 -9.91 -11.84 2.27
C ALA A 176 -11.16 -10.95 2.41
N ASP A 177 -11.56 -10.62 3.64
CA ASP A 177 -12.72 -9.76 3.90
C ASP A 177 -12.42 -8.32 3.45
N TYR A 178 -11.20 -7.82 3.67
CA TYR A 178 -10.73 -6.53 3.14
C TYR A 178 -10.65 -6.52 1.60
N VAL A 179 -10.28 -7.64 0.98
CA VAL A 179 -10.29 -7.78 -0.48
C VAL A 179 -11.72 -7.73 -1.02
N GLU A 180 -12.65 -8.46 -0.42
CA GLU A 180 -14.07 -8.45 -0.81
C GLU A 180 -14.66 -7.04 -0.68
N LYS A 181 -14.42 -6.38 0.45
CA LYS A 181 -14.85 -4.98 0.66
C LYS A 181 -14.17 -4.02 -0.33
N GLY A 182 -12.91 -4.24 -0.65
CA GLY A 182 -12.18 -3.45 -1.65
C GLY A 182 -12.79 -3.57 -3.04
N ILE A 183 -13.25 -4.76 -3.43
CA ILE A 183 -13.96 -4.96 -4.70
C ILE A 183 -15.26 -4.15 -4.72
N GLU A 184 -16.04 -4.14 -3.63
CA GLU A 184 -17.28 -3.35 -3.52
C GLU A 184 -17.03 -1.83 -3.62
N VAL A 185 -15.99 -1.32 -2.92
CA VAL A 185 -15.64 0.11 -2.91
C VAL A 185 -15.09 0.58 -4.25
N LEU A 186 -14.30 -0.28 -4.90
CA LEU A 186 -13.64 0.05 -6.17
C LEU A 186 -14.52 -0.21 -7.39
N ASP A 187 -15.67 -0.88 -7.22
CA ASP A 187 -16.55 -1.18 -8.34
C ASP A 187 -17.02 0.09 -9.06
N ASN A 188 -16.89 0.10 -10.37
CA ASN A 188 -17.26 1.22 -11.24
C ASN A 188 -17.27 0.78 -12.71
N GLU A 189 -17.82 1.63 -13.59
CA GLU A 189 -17.94 1.33 -15.05
C GLU A 189 -16.58 1.36 -15.77
N THR A 190 -15.57 2.06 -15.26
CA THR A 190 -14.26 2.22 -15.92
C THR A 190 -13.32 1.05 -15.63
N GLY A 191 -13.40 0.51 -14.43
CA GLY A 191 -12.55 -0.56 -13.92
C GLY A 191 -11.63 -0.12 -12.77
N PHE A 192 -10.97 -1.09 -12.14
CA PHE A 192 -10.05 -0.84 -11.05
C PHE A 192 -8.81 -1.74 -11.13
N PHE A 193 -7.79 -1.35 -10.40
CA PHE A 193 -6.61 -2.17 -10.10
C PHE A 193 -6.47 -2.30 -8.59
N MET A 194 -6.21 -3.51 -8.11
CA MET A 194 -6.01 -3.77 -6.69
C MET A 194 -4.79 -4.68 -6.49
N MET A 195 -3.90 -4.32 -5.56
CA MET A 195 -2.73 -5.07 -5.15
C MET A 195 -2.83 -5.46 -3.66
#